data_f8d3733824590bddac2c4f091487b4e2
#
_entry.id   f8d3733824590bddac2c4f091487b4e2
#
_cell.length_a   1.000
_cell.length_b   1.000
_cell.length_c   1.000
_cell.angle_alpha   90.00
_cell.angle_beta   90.00
_cell.angle_gamma   90.00
#
_symmetry.space_group_name_H-M   'P 1'
#
loop_
_entity.id
_entity.type
_entity.pdbx_description
1 polymer ?
#
loop_
_entity_poly.entity_id
_entity_poly.type
_entity_poly.pdbx_seq_one_letter_code
_entity_poly.pdbx_strand_id
1 'polypeptide(L)'
;MKVCKFERMNNEDEVKQVIGCIQKEHPYVAVIPVLTQLQEWLQAISVSWFHEEDETSHTIVNAIEEYCRTLTDRLISDRKLNQYMKVQIEKCIEKIQVLVEDKADLLTDKIIKAEVYGLSNELFACCLRQQGLRAQTLDTGKFMQINLERKPDIPYIKESVQQYISEKRDADIFIAPLSLCKNVYGETDFMNEKRNDYYATVLATAFGADELLLSTQINHIYANRNSRREQHSLTYTEAEQLINSGVYLLYADCISLAAHSNITIRLTDTHDLTTERLYISSHDTGNSV
;
A
#
# COMPACT_ATOMS: atom_id res chain seq x y z
N MET A 1 10.91 -1.55 14.74
CA MET A 1 10.74 -1.40 13.26
C MET A 1 9.34 -0.86 12.98
N LYS A 2 9.17 0.05 12.01
CA LYS A 2 7.89 0.70 11.70
C LYS A 2 7.44 0.36 10.28
N VAL A 3 6.13 0.08 10.12
CA VAL A 3 5.44 -0.01 8.82
C VAL A 3 4.44 1.15 8.73
N CYS A 4 4.41 1.85 7.60
CA CYS A 4 3.43 2.90 7.33
C CYS A 4 2.57 2.50 6.12
N LYS A 5 1.26 2.62 6.23
CA LYS A 5 0.33 2.44 5.11
C LYS A 5 -0.37 3.76 4.84
N PHE A 6 -0.36 4.16 3.59
CA PHE A 6 -1.02 5.37 3.10
C PHE A 6 -2.33 5.00 2.38
N GLU A 7 -3.28 5.92 2.46
CA GLU A 7 -4.56 5.80 1.75
C GLU A 7 -4.43 6.34 0.31
N ARG A 8 -5.48 6.89 -0.22
CA ARG A 8 -5.57 7.45 -1.57
C ARG A 8 -4.54 8.55 -1.82
N MET A 9 -4.10 8.62 -3.07
CA MET A 9 -3.34 9.75 -3.61
C MET A 9 -3.97 10.17 -4.93
N ASN A 10 -4.48 11.39 -4.96
CA ASN A 10 -5.23 11.91 -6.10
C ASN A 10 -4.38 12.82 -6.99
N ASN A 11 -3.30 13.37 -6.46
CA ASN A 11 -2.52 14.39 -7.15
C ASN A 11 -1.06 14.43 -6.66
N GLU A 12 -0.26 15.24 -7.33
CA GLU A 12 1.16 15.45 -7.06
C GLU A 12 1.45 15.99 -5.65
N ASP A 13 0.60 16.85 -5.12
CA ASP A 13 0.81 17.46 -3.79
C ASP A 13 0.64 16.41 -2.69
N GLU A 14 -0.32 15.50 -2.83
CA GLU A 14 -0.49 14.37 -1.92
C GLU A 14 0.70 13.39 -1.99
N VAL A 15 1.27 13.19 -3.18
CA VAL A 15 2.53 12.42 -3.33
C VAL A 15 3.66 13.07 -2.53
N LYS A 16 3.83 14.40 -2.61
CA LYS A 16 4.83 15.15 -1.85
C LYS A 16 4.59 15.08 -0.35
N GLN A 17 3.32 15.14 0.09
CA GLN A 17 2.96 14.97 1.50
C GLN A 17 3.34 13.58 2.04
N VAL A 18 3.04 12.52 1.27
CA VAL A 18 3.43 11.14 1.63
C VAL A 18 4.94 11.02 1.72
N ILE A 19 5.70 11.56 0.77
CA ILE A 19 7.16 11.59 0.81
C ILE A 19 7.67 12.31 2.07
N GLY A 20 7.10 13.47 2.39
CA GLY A 20 7.43 14.23 3.61
C GLY A 20 7.12 13.44 4.89
N CYS A 21 6.00 12.72 4.93
CA CYS A 21 5.65 11.85 6.03
C CYS A 21 6.65 10.69 6.18
N ILE A 22 7.02 10.04 5.07
CA ILE A 22 8.03 8.99 5.06
C ILE A 22 9.37 9.50 5.61
N GLN A 23 9.79 10.70 5.21
CA GLN A 23 11.02 11.32 5.71
C GLN A 23 10.95 11.62 7.22
N LYS A 24 9.78 12.01 7.75
CA LYS A 24 9.59 12.28 9.17
C LYS A 24 9.50 11.00 10.00
N GLU A 25 8.72 10.04 9.53
CA GLU A 25 8.42 8.81 10.28
C GLU A 25 9.52 7.75 10.17
N HIS A 26 10.38 7.83 9.16
CA HIS A 26 11.45 6.87 8.87
C HIS A 26 10.98 5.40 8.92
N PRO A 27 9.90 5.02 8.20
CA PRO A 27 9.44 3.65 8.22
C PRO A 27 10.44 2.73 7.53
N TYR A 28 10.51 1.48 7.97
CA TYR A 28 11.25 0.45 7.25
C TYR A 28 10.50 -0.05 6.02
N VAL A 29 9.16 -0.08 6.10
CA VAL A 29 8.28 -0.39 4.96
C VAL A 29 7.20 0.68 4.84
N ALA A 30 7.04 1.23 3.65
CA ALA A 30 5.91 2.09 3.27
C ALA A 30 5.02 1.36 2.26
N VAL A 31 3.77 1.14 2.64
CA VAL A 31 2.75 0.54 1.77
C VAL A 31 2.03 1.66 1.04
N ILE A 32 2.23 1.73 -0.25
CA ILE A 32 1.78 2.85 -1.10
C ILE A 32 0.66 2.37 -2.03
N PRO A 33 -0.51 3.03 -2.04
CA PRO A 33 -1.52 2.78 -3.05
C PRO A 33 -1.07 3.32 -4.41
N VAL A 34 -1.63 2.75 -5.47
CA VAL A 34 -1.49 3.36 -6.79
C VAL A 34 -2.25 4.69 -6.84
N LEU A 35 -1.78 5.63 -7.62
CA LEU A 35 -2.46 6.91 -7.84
C LEU A 35 -3.88 6.69 -8.37
N THR A 36 -4.86 7.44 -7.84
CA THR A 36 -6.29 7.27 -8.16
C THR A 36 -6.55 7.29 -9.66
N GLN A 37 -5.91 8.20 -10.41
CA GLN A 37 -6.07 8.27 -11.86
C GLN A 37 -5.59 6.99 -12.57
N LEU A 38 -4.48 6.39 -12.12
CA LEU A 38 -4.00 5.12 -12.68
C LEU A 38 -4.96 3.97 -12.35
N GLN A 39 -5.55 3.98 -11.15
CA GLN A 39 -6.53 2.97 -10.75
C GLN A 39 -7.81 3.06 -11.60
N GLU A 40 -8.30 4.27 -11.90
CA GLU A 40 -9.45 4.50 -12.77
C GLU A 40 -9.18 3.99 -14.20
N TRP A 41 -8.00 4.29 -14.75
CA TRP A 41 -7.62 3.80 -16.07
C TRP A 41 -7.43 2.29 -16.13
N LEU A 42 -6.85 1.67 -15.10
CA LEU A 42 -6.76 0.21 -15.00
C LEU A 42 -8.15 -0.44 -14.99
N GLN A 43 -9.11 0.16 -14.28
CA GLN A 43 -10.49 -0.31 -14.30
C GLN A 43 -11.12 -0.13 -15.70
N ALA A 44 -10.86 1.00 -16.37
CA ALA A 44 -11.35 1.27 -17.71
C ALA A 44 -10.74 0.30 -18.74
N ILE A 45 -9.43 -0.02 -18.66
CA ILE A 45 -8.80 -1.06 -19.50
C ILE A 45 -9.52 -2.40 -19.29
N SER A 46 -9.72 -2.83 -18.03
CA SER A 46 -10.41 -4.09 -17.76
C SER A 46 -11.79 -4.13 -18.43
N VAL A 47 -12.58 -3.06 -18.32
CA VAL A 47 -13.92 -2.99 -18.90
C VAL A 47 -13.87 -3.03 -20.42
N SER A 48 -13.08 -2.16 -21.07
CA SER A 48 -12.99 -2.10 -22.54
C SER A 48 -12.45 -3.40 -23.12
N TRP A 49 -11.44 -3.99 -22.48
CA TRP A 49 -10.81 -5.22 -22.94
C TRP A 49 -11.76 -6.43 -22.88
N PHE A 50 -12.55 -6.58 -21.79
CA PHE A 50 -13.58 -7.62 -21.70
C PHE A 50 -14.78 -7.39 -22.63
N HIS A 51 -14.95 -6.16 -23.16
CA HIS A 51 -15.94 -5.83 -24.19
C HIS A 51 -15.38 -5.89 -25.61
N GLU A 52 -14.13 -6.34 -25.81
CA GLU A 52 -13.44 -6.42 -27.11
C GLU A 52 -13.29 -5.05 -27.80
N GLU A 53 -13.10 -3.99 -26.99
CA GLU A 53 -12.87 -2.62 -27.45
C GLU A 53 -11.36 -2.31 -27.49
N ASP A 54 -10.62 -2.97 -28.35
CA ASP A 54 -9.15 -2.93 -28.39
C ASP A 54 -8.60 -1.52 -28.60
N GLU A 55 -9.18 -0.73 -29.49
CA GLU A 55 -8.75 0.66 -29.76
C GLU A 55 -8.87 1.54 -28.50
N THR A 56 -9.92 1.33 -27.71
CA THR A 56 -10.13 2.01 -26.42
C THR A 56 -9.07 1.59 -25.42
N SER A 57 -8.75 0.30 -25.32
CA SER A 57 -7.71 -0.23 -24.42
C SER A 57 -6.34 0.36 -24.74
N HIS A 58 -5.93 0.39 -26.01
CA HIS A 58 -4.67 1.01 -26.43
C HIS A 58 -4.61 2.50 -26.17
N THR A 59 -5.72 3.23 -26.37
CA THR A 59 -5.80 4.66 -26.06
C THR A 59 -5.57 4.92 -24.57
N ILE A 60 -6.12 4.09 -23.69
CA ILE A 60 -5.94 4.23 -22.25
C ILE A 60 -4.50 3.90 -21.85
N VAL A 61 -3.88 2.87 -22.43
CA VAL A 61 -2.46 2.54 -22.18
C VAL A 61 -1.55 3.71 -22.54
N ASN A 62 -1.78 4.37 -23.66
CA ASN A 62 -1.04 5.57 -24.06
C ASN A 62 -1.25 6.74 -23.06
N ALA A 63 -2.47 6.91 -22.55
CA ALA A 63 -2.76 7.92 -21.53
C ALA A 63 -2.02 7.63 -20.20
N ILE A 64 -1.90 6.36 -19.80
CA ILE A 64 -1.09 5.93 -18.65
C ILE A 64 0.38 6.32 -18.86
N GLU A 65 0.93 6.05 -20.06
CA GLU A 65 2.31 6.42 -20.37
C GLU A 65 2.55 7.93 -20.23
N GLU A 66 1.73 8.74 -20.90
CA GLU A 66 1.85 10.20 -20.89
C GLU A 66 1.76 10.76 -19.46
N TYR A 67 0.81 10.25 -18.67
CA TYR A 67 0.64 10.65 -17.28
C TYR A 67 1.85 10.31 -16.42
N CYS A 68 2.38 9.07 -16.53
CA CYS A 68 3.55 8.65 -15.79
C CYS A 68 4.80 9.44 -16.19
N ARG A 69 4.98 9.77 -17.47
CA ARG A 69 6.08 10.63 -17.95
C ARG A 69 5.96 12.04 -17.40
N THR A 70 4.75 12.61 -17.43
CA THR A 70 4.47 13.95 -16.90
C THR A 70 4.76 14.02 -15.40
N LEU A 71 4.28 13.05 -14.62
CA LEU A 71 4.58 12.97 -13.18
C LEU A 71 6.08 12.82 -12.91
N THR A 72 6.77 12.00 -13.69
CA THR A 72 8.21 11.83 -13.58
C THR A 72 8.95 13.15 -13.77
N ASP A 73 8.59 13.94 -14.79
CA ASP A 73 9.22 15.23 -15.07
C ASP A 73 8.93 16.28 -13.99
N ARG A 74 7.78 16.20 -13.33
CA ARG A 74 7.40 17.12 -12.24
C ARG A 74 7.97 16.75 -10.88
N LEU A 75 8.10 15.45 -10.59
CA LEU A 75 8.48 14.97 -9.26
C LEU A 75 9.98 14.68 -9.14
N ILE A 76 10.66 14.31 -10.24
CA ILE A 76 12.06 13.86 -10.23
C ILE A 76 12.93 14.85 -10.96
N SER A 77 13.61 15.70 -10.20
CA SER A 77 14.55 16.70 -10.72
C SER A 77 15.95 16.15 -11.00
N ASP A 78 16.34 15.04 -10.34
CA ASP A 78 17.60 14.36 -10.63
C ASP A 78 17.55 13.75 -12.03
N ARG A 79 18.46 14.19 -12.90
CA ARG A 79 18.48 13.81 -14.31
C ARG A 79 18.69 12.31 -14.54
N LYS A 80 19.48 11.65 -13.69
CA LYS A 80 19.76 10.20 -13.84
C LYS A 80 18.54 9.39 -13.41
N LEU A 81 17.92 9.74 -12.29
CA LEU A 81 16.71 9.09 -11.81
C LEU A 81 15.52 9.33 -12.74
N ASN A 82 15.39 10.54 -13.28
CA ASN A 82 14.36 10.87 -14.26
C ASN A 82 14.49 10.01 -15.53
N GLN A 83 15.71 9.92 -16.09
CA GLN A 83 15.97 9.08 -17.25
C GLN A 83 15.76 7.59 -16.94
N TYR A 84 16.20 7.13 -15.78
CA TYR A 84 15.95 5.76 -15.32
C TYR A 84 14.44 5.47 -15.27
N MET A 85 13.64 6.37 -14.67
CA MET A 85 12.19 6.19 -14.55
C MET A 85 11.51 6.15 -15.92
N LYS A 86 11.95 6.98 -16.88
CA LYS A 86 11.44 6.95 -18.26
C LYS A 86 11.66 5.60 -18.95
N VAL A 87 12.79 4.97 -18.70
CA VAL A 87 13.05 3.60 -19.20
C VAL A 87 12.16 2.56 -18.51
N GLN A 88 11.87 2.71 -17.20
CA GLN A 88 10.93 1.81 -16.53
C GLN A 88 9.49 1.97 -17.07
N ILE A 89 9.07 3.20 -17.35
CA ILE A 89 7.76 3.48 -17.98
C ILE A 89 7.68 2.77 -19.33
N GLU A 90 8.66 2.97 -20.21
CA GLU A 90 8.69 2.34 -21.54
C GLU A 90 8.55 0.82 -21.45
N LYS A 91 9.36 0.16 -20.63
CA LYS A 91 9.29 -1.30 -20.43
C LYS A 91 7.93 -1.77 -19.90
N CYS A 92 7.34 -1.03 -18.98
CA CYS A 92 6.03 -1.36 -18.42
C CYS A 92 4.94 -1.23 -19.50
N ILE A 93 4.96 -0.15 -20.28
CA ILE A 93 4.00 0.11 -21.35
C ILE A 93 4.12 -0.92 -22.47
N GLU A 94 5.32 -1.23 -22.95
CA GLU A 94 5.55 -2.29 -23.95
C GLU A 94 4.96 -3.63 -23.49
N LYS A 95 5.18 -3.99 -22.22
CA LYS A 95 4.63 -5.22 -21.65
C LYS A 95 3.10 -5.20 -21.60
N ILE A 96 2.50 -4.08 -21.19
CA ILE A 96 1.03 -3.96 -21.13
C ILE A 96 0.44 -4.00 -22.55
N GLN A 97 1.06 -3.33 -23.53
CA GLN A 97 0.61 -3.37 -24.94
C GLN A 97 0.55 -4.80 -25.46
N VAL A 98 1.58 -5.61 -25.22
CA VAL A 98 1.57 -7.03 -25.58
C VAL A 98 0.44 -7.79 -24.89
N LEU A 99 0.22 -7.53 -23.57
CA LEU A 99 -0.81 -8.23 -22.82
C LEU A 99 -2.25 -7.89 -23.26
N VAL A 100 -2.52 -6.66 -23.67
CA VAL A 100 -3.85 -6.26 -24.14
C VAL A 100 -4.16 -6.72 -25.57
N GLU A 101 -3.17 -7.18 -26.34
CA GLU A 101 -3.36 -7.83 -27.64
C GLU A 101 -3.84 -9.28 -27.51
N ASP A 102 -3.62 -9.93 -26.36
CA ASP A 102 -4.08 -11.28 -26.09
C ASP A 102 -5.59 -11.30 -25.75
N LYS A 103 -6.16 -12.49 -25.74
CA LYS A 103 -7.55 -12.67 -25.30
C LYS A 103 -7.72 -12.31 -23.85
N ALA A 104 -8.75 -11.52 -23.56
CA ALA A 104 -9.07 -11.07 -22.21
C ALA A 104 -9.34 -12.23 -21.24
N ASP A 105 -8.59 -12.26 -20.13
CA ASP A 105 -8.81 -13.17 -19.03
C ASP A 105 -8.46 -12.48 -17.68
N LEU A 106 -8.98 -13.04 -16.59
CA LEU A 106 -8.83 -12.46 -15.26
C LEU A 106 -7.39 -12.48 -14.74
N LEU A 107 -6.57 -13.43 -15.16
CA LEU A 107 -5.18 -13.52 -14.71
C LEU A 107 -4.34 -12.43 -15.37
N THR A 108 -4.49 -12.26 -16.68
CA THR A 108 -3.79 -11.22 -17.44
C THR A 108 -4.20 -9.81 -16.98
N ASP A 109 -5.48 -9.59 -16.65
CA ASP A 109 -5.95 -8.34 -16.03
C ASP A 109 -5.22 -8.05 -14.71
N LYS A 110 -5.04 -9.05 -13.85
CA LYS A 110 -4.28 -8.90 -12.61
C LYS A 110 -2.79 -8.62 -12.87
N ILE A 111 -2.21 -9.23 -13.90
CA ILE A 111 -0.81 -8.97 -14.28
C ILE A 111 -0.64 -7.52 -14.75
N ILE A 112 -1.53 -7.01 -15.60
CA ILE A 112 -1.53 -5.61 -16.04
C ILE A 112 -1.59 -4.66 -14.82
N LYS A 113 -2.50 -4.91 -13.89
CA LYS A 113 -2.60 -4.13 -12.65
C LYS A 113 -1.30 -4.18 -11.83
N ALA A 114 -0.70 -5.35 -11.69
CA ALA A 114 0.55 -5.52 -10.94
C ALA A 114 1.72 -4.74 -11.57
N GLU A 115 1.82 -4.69 -12.90
CA GLU A 115 2.84 -3.91 -13.61
C GLU A 115 2.71 -2.41 -13.31
N VAL A 116 1.50 -1.86 -13.38
CA VAL A 116 1.26 -0.43 -13.09
C VAL A 116 1.48 -0.12 -11.60
N TYR A 117 1.12 -1.02 -10.70
CA TYR A 117 1.41 -0.87 -9.26
C TYR A 117 2.91 -0.87 -8.98
N GLY A 118 3.66 -1.77 -9.63
CA GLY A 118 5.12 -1.80 -9.58
C GLY A 118 5.75 -0.51 -10.11
N LEU A 119 5.26 0.00 -11.24
CA LEU A 119 5.71 1.27 -11.82
C LEU A 119 5.45 2.47 -10.90
N SER A 120 4.26 2.53 -10.30
CA SER A 120 3.90 3.57 -9.32
C SER A 120 4.84 3.55 -8.10
N ASN A 121 5.13 2.36 -7.56
CA ASN A 121 6.05 2.21 -6.45
C ASN A 121 7.49 2.61 -6.80
N GLU A 122 7.94 2.32 -8.02
CA GLU A 122 9.27 2.71 -8.49
C GLU A 122 9.39 4.24 -8.63
N LEU A 123 8.30 4.93 -9.03
CA LEU A 123 8.24 6.39 -9.01
C LEU A 123 8.47 6.93 -7.59
N PHE A 124 7.78 6.37 -6.57
CA PHE A 124 7.99 6.75 -5.18
C PHE A 124 9.42 6.45 -4.70
N ALA A 125 9.95 5.29 -5.05
CA ALA A 125 11.33 4.94 -4.71
C ALA A 125 12.34 5.93 -5.33
N CYS A 126 12.13 6.36 -6.58
CA CYS A 126 12.97 7.39 -7.22
C CYS A 126 12.83 8.76 -6.52
N CYS A 127 11.62 9.15 -6.13
CA CYS A 127 11.41 10.38 -5.35
C CYS A 127 12.16 10.36 -4.01
N LEU A 128 12.22 9.22 -3.34
CA LEU A 128 12.97 9.06 -2.09
C LEU A 128 14.48 8.99 -2.32
N ARG A 129 14.92 8.34 -3.40
CA ARG A 129 16.37 8.27 -3.78
C ARG A 129 16.94 9.66 -4.06
N GLN A 130 16.21 10.55 -4.73
CA GLN A 130 16.68 11.92 -4.94
C GLN A 130 16.80 12.72 -3.63
N GLN A 131 16.14 12.28 -2.56
CA GLN A 131 16.27 12.83 -1.20
C GLN A 131 17.42 12.18 -0.40
N GLY A 132 18.21 11.29 -1.03
CA GLY A 132 19.36 10.62 -0.43
C GLY A 132 19.03 9.32 0.32
N LEU A 133 17.79 8.83 0.30
CA LEU A 133 17.42 7.55 0.92
C LEU A 133 17.70 6.38 -0.02
N ARG A 134 18.21 5.27 0.53
CA ARG A 134 18.36 4.01 -0.23
C ARG A 134 17.02 3.29 -0.28
N ALA A 135 16.10 3.81 -1.10
CA ALA A 135 14.75 3.25 -1.26
C ALA A 135 14.76 2.11 -2.30
N GLN A 136 14.11 1.00 -1.97
CA GLN A 136 13.91 -0.15 -2.86
C GLN A 136 12.44 -0.55 -2.91
N THR A 137 11.97 -1.01 -4.06
CA THR A 137 10.64 -1.60 -4.20
C THR A 137 10.62 -3.06 -3.75
N LEU A 138 9.53 -3.49 -3.13
CA LEU A 138 9.25 -4.88 -2.80
C LEU A 138 8.42 -5.53 -3.90
N ASP A 139 8.90 -6.66 -4.39
CA ASP A 139 8.08 -7.60 -5.14
C ASP A 139 7.32 -8.48 -4.14
N THR A 140 6.17 -8.01 -3.67
CA THR A 140 5.37 -8.69 -2.67
C THR A 140 4.83 -10.03 -3.16
N GLY A 141 4.68 -10.21 -4.47
CA GLY A 141 4.35 -11.49 -5.07
C GLY A 141 5.37 -12.62 -4.80
N LYS A 142 6.57 -12.31 -4.29
CA LYS A 142 7.55 -13.34 -3.93
C LYS A 142 7.35 -13.93 -2.54
N PHE A 143 6.64 -13.24 -1.65
CA PHE A 143 6.45 -13.67 -0.27
C PHE A 143 5.02 -13.52 0.25
N MET A 144 4.22 -12.61 -0.30
CA MET A 144 2.81 -12.48 0.08
C MET A 144 1.98 -13.56 -0.64
N GLN A 145 1.36 -14.45 0.13
CA GLN A 145 0.53 -15.52 -0.41
C GLN A 145 -0.80 -15.61 0.32
N ILE A 146 -1.87 -15.87 -0.45
CA ILE A 146 -3.20 -16.17 0.08
C ILE A 146 -3.53 -17.64 -0.16
N ASN A 147 -4.23 -18.24 0.81
CA ASN A 147 -4.72 -19.60 0.73
C ASN A 147 -5.99 -19.72 -0.13
N LEU A 148 -6.56 -20.94 -0.24
CA LEU A 148 -7.80 -21.20 -1.01
C LEU A 148 -9.01 -20.41 -0.49
N GLU A 149 -9.03 -20.04 0.79
CA GLU A 149 -10.07 -19.19 1.38
C GLU A 149 -9.82 -17.68 1.16
N ARG A 150 -8.80 -17.33 0.36
CA ARG A 150 -8.35 -15.97 0.11
C ARG A 150 -7.88 -15.22 1.38
N LYS A 151 -7.41 -15.97 2.38
CA LYS A 151 -6.78 -15.43 3.59
C LYS A 151 -5.26 -15.50 3.47
N PRO A 152 -4.51 -14.54 4.06
CA PRO A 152 -3.06 -14.59 4.05
C PRO A 152 -2.53 -15.81 4.81
N ASP A 153 -1.55 -16.48 4.23
CA ASP A 153 -0.81 -17.56 4.88
C ASP A 153 0.32 -16.97 5.74
N ILE A 154 -0.01 -16.54 6.97
CA ILE A 154 0.91 -15.83 7.85
C ILE A 154 2.22 -16.60 8.11
N PRO A 155 2.21 -17.92 8.42
CA PRO A 155 3.44 -18.67 8.60
C PRO A 155 4.35 -18.65 7.37
N TYR A 156 3.80 -18.95 6.19
CA TYR A 156 4.53 -18.89 4.93
C TYR A 156 5.10 -17.49 4.64
N ILE A 157 4.29 -16.45 4.83
CA ILE A 157 4.70 -15.04 4.58
C ILE A 157 5.86 -14.65 5.48
N LYS A 158 5.81 -15.01 6.78
CA LYS A 158 6.89 -14.71 7.74
C LYS A 158 8.21 -15.36 7.34
N GLU A 159 8.19 -16.61 6.95
CA GLU A 159 9.39 -17.34 6.52
C GLU A 159 9.96 -16.77 5.22
N SER A 160 9.08 -16.61 4.22
CA SER A 160 9.45 -16.13 2.89
C SER A 160 10.00 -14.70 2.89
N VAL A 161 9.44 -13.80 3.73
CA VAL A 161 9.92 -12.41 3.80
C VAL A 161 11.32 -12.33 4.40
N GLN A 162 11.66 -13.16 5.39
CA GLN A 162 13.00 -13.17 5.98
C GLN A 162 14.06 -13.57 4.94
N GLN A 163 13.78 -14.60 4.15
CA GLN A 163 14.65 -14.99 3.04
C GLN A 163 14.78 -13.87 2.02
N TYR A 164 13.66 -13.30 1.57
CA TYR A 164 13.62 -12.24 0.56
C TYR A 164 14.43 -11.00 0.96
N ILE A 165 14.33 -10.56 2.23
CA ILE A 165 15.04 -9.37 2.72
C ILE A 165 16.53 -9.65 2.87
N SER A 166 16.93 -10.88 3.23
CA SER A 166 18.35 -11.23 3.41
C SER A 166 19.19 -10.97 2.16
N GLU A 167 18.57 -10.96 0.99
CA GLU A 167 19.15 -10.66 -0.31
C GLU A 167 19.23 -9.13 -0.61
N LYS A 168 18.51 -8.29 0.17
CA LYS A 168 18.35 -6.84 -0.06
C LYS A 168 18.93 -5.98 1.06
N ARG A 169 20.17 -6.23 1.45
CA ARG A 169 20.78 -5.71 2.70
C ARG A 169 21.00 -4.20 2.79
N ASP A 170 20.92 -3.44 1.68
CA ASP A 170 21.34 -2.03 1.64
C ASP A 170 20.18 -1.02 1.52
N ALA A 171 18.94 -1.40 1.89
CA ALA A 171 17.82 -0.48 1.88
C ALA A 171 17.60 0.22 3.23
N ASP A 172 17.39 1.53 3.19
CA ASP A 172 16.90 2.30 4.33
C ASP A 172 15.40 2.15 4.48
N ILE A 173 14.71 2.02 3.32
CA ILE A 173 13.26 1.89 3.24
C ILE A 173 12.85 1.00 2.07
N PHE A 174 11.82 0.20 2.30
CA PHE A 174 11.14 -0.58 1.28
C PHE A 174 9.79 0.04 0.92
N ILE A 175 9.49 0.11 -0.38
CA ILE A 175 8.19 0.53 -0.90
C ILE A 175 7.41 -0.71 -1.35
N ALA A 176 6.27 -0.96 -0.73
CA ALA A 176 5.40 -2.10 -1.02
C ALA A 176 4.14 -1.67 -1.77
N PRO A 177 3.74 -2.39 -2.84
CA PRO A 177 2.45 -2.18 -3.47
C PRO A 177 1.32 -2.60 -2.52
N LEU A 178 0.21 -1.88 -2.59
CA LEU A 178 -0.97 -2.21 -1.81
C LEU A 178 -1.67 -3.45 -2.39
N SER A 179 -2.03 -4.41 -1.53
CA SER A 179 -2.84 -5.59 -1.82
C SER A 179 -2.24 -6.65 -2.75
N LEU A 180 -1.12 -6.40 -3.42
CA LEU A 180 -0.51 -7.36 -4.35
C LEU A 180 0.02 -8.60 -3.62
N CYS A 181 -0.37 -9.78 -4.10
CA CYS A 181 0.02 -11.07 -3.54
C CYS A 181 0.04 -12.16 -4.64
N LYS A 182 0.28 -13.40 -4.25
CA LYS A 182 0.03 -14.60 -5.06
C LYS A 182 -1.04 -15.47 -4.42
N ASN A 183 -1.74 -16.22 -5.26
CA ASN A 183 -2.59 -17.32 -4.81
C ASN A 183 -1.77 -18.61 -4.58
N VAL A 184 -2.42 -19.68 -4.14
CA VAL A 184 -1.79 -20.99 -3.88
C VAL A 184 -1.15 -21.63 -5.12
N TYR A 185 -1.54 -21.21 -6.31
CA TYR A 185 -0.99 -21.72 -7.58
C TYR A 185 0.23 -20.90 -8.04
N GLY A 186 0.62 -19.88 -7.26
CA GLY A 186 1.72 -18.98 -7.62
C GLY A 186 1.33 -17.91 -8.63
N GLU A 187 0.06 -17.76 -8.96
CA GLU A 187 -0.44 -16.75 -9.89
C GLU A 187 -0.63 -15.41 -9.20
N THR A 188 -0.42 -14.31 -9.96
CA THR A 188 -0.66 -12.95 -9.48
C THR A 188 -2.10 -12.79 -9.02
N ASP A 189 -2.26 -12.28 -7.81
CA ASP A 189 -3.57 -12.00 -7.21
C ASP A 189 -3.48 -10.74 -6.32
N PHE A 190 -4.63 -10.29 -5.86
CA PHE A 190 -4.76 -9.17 -4.93
C PHE A 190 -5.60 -9.60 -3.72
N MET A 191 -5.15 -9.23 -2.54
CA MET A 191 -6.01 -9.30 -1.36
C MET A 191 -7.19 -8.34 -1.55
N ASN A 192 -8.29 -8.62 -0.84
CA ASN A 192 -9.50 -7.80 -0.93
C ASN A 192 -9.18 -6.32 -0.64
N GLU A 193 -9.37 -5.46 -1.64
CA GLU A 193 -9.08 -4.01 -1.57
C GLU A 193 -9.82 -3.28 -0.44
N LYS A 194 -10.97 -3.79 -0.01
CA LYS A 194 -11.70 -3.26 1.16
C LYS A 194 -11.00 -3.55 2.48
N ARG A 195 -9.91 -4.35 2.47
CA ARG A 195 -9.14 -4.77 3.65
C ARG A 195 -7.67 -4.33 3.56
N ASN A 196 -7.42 -3.17 2.98
CA ASN A 196 -6.06 -2.63 2.83
C ASN A 196 -5.30 -2.48 4.16
N ASP A 197 -6.02 -2.12 5.24
CA ASP A 197 -5.43 -2.07 6.58
C ASP A 197 -4.98 -3.44 7.07
N TYR A 198 -5.76 -4.49 6.74
CA TYR A 198 -5.39 -5.87 7.07
C TYR A 198 -4.15 -6.33 6.29
N TYR A 199 -4.04 -5.98 5.01
CA TYR A 199 -2.82 -6.23 4.23
C TYR A 199 -1.58 -5.61 4.88
N ALA A 200 -1.67 -4.34 5.28
CA ALA A 200 -0.58 -3.64 5.96
C ALA A 200 -0.26 -4.26 7.34
N THR A 201 -1.28 -4.73 8.07
CA THR A 201 -1.09 -5.44 9.35
C THR A 201 -0.37 -6.78 9.15
N VAL A 202 -0.70 -7.51 8.06
CA VAL A 202 0.01 -8.75 7.69
C VAL A 202 1.47 -8.46 7.36
N LEU A 203 1.75 -7.42 6.58
CA LEU A 203 3.13 -6.99 6.31
C LEU A 203 3.86 -6.62 7.60
N ALA A 204 3.27 -5.79 8.47
CA ALA A 204 3.86 -5.40 9.74
C ALA A 204 4.20 -6.63 10.59
N THR A 205 3.29 -7.61 10.64
CA THR A 205 3.49 -8.88 11.34
C THR A 205 4.62 -9.71 10.74
N ALA A 206 4.71 -9.78 9.41
CA ALA A 206 5.73 -10.55 8.70
C ALA A 206 7.12 -9.97 8.87
N PHE A 207 7.21 -8.64 8.85
CA PHE A 207 8.46 -7.91 9.07
C PHE A 207 8.87 -7.85 10.56
N GLY A 208 8.00 -8.26 11.51
CA GLY A 208 8.25 -8.13 12.94
C GLY A 208 8.29 -6.66 13.39
N ALA A 209 7.39 -5.85 12.86
CA ALA A 209 7.30 -4.44 13.22
C ALA A 209 6.78 -4.25 14.66
N ASP A 210 7.29 -3.22 15.34
CA ASP A 210 6.80 -2.79 16.65
C ASP A 210 5.61 -1.82 16.52
N GLU A 211 5.54 -1.13 15.36
CA GLU A 211 4.57 -0.08 15.11
C GLU A 211 4.03 -0.14 13.69
N LEU A 212 2.72 0.02 13.56
CA LEU A 212 1.99 0.16 12.30
C LEU A 212 1.25 1.49 12.29
N LEU A 213 1.67 2.41 11.41
CA LEU A 213 0.96 3.65 11.14
C LEU A 213 -0.01 3.43 9.98
N LEU A 214 -1.28 3.71 10.21
CA LEU A 214 -2.34 3.65 9.20
C LEU A 214 -2.91 5.05 8.97
N SER A 215 -2.76 5.61 7.77
CA SER A 215 -3.54 6.78 7.40
C SER A 215 -4.99 6.39 7.13
N THR A 216 -5.94 7.15 7.64
CA THR A 216 -7.36 6.81 7.56
C THR A 216 -8.22 8.06 7.57
N GLN A 217 -9.45 7.98 7.04
CA GLN A 217 -10.41 9.08 7.03
C GLN A 217 -11.24 9.17 8.33
N ILE A 218 -10.80 8.54 9.41
CA ILE A 218 -11.50 8.60 10.70
C ILE A 218 -11.26 9.98 11.32
N ASN A 219 -12.30 10.79 11.35
CA ASN A 219 -12.20 12.15 11.87
C ASN A 219 -12.23 12.22 13.40
N HIS A 220 -13.08 11.42 14.05
CA HIS A 220 -13.22 11.40 15.52
C HIS A 220 -13.61 10.01 16.02
N ILE A 221 -12.98 9.57 17.09
CA ILE A 221 -13.31 8.34 17.79
C ILE A 221 -13.82 8.69 19.18
N TYR A 222 -15.05 8.30 19.45
CA TYR A 222 -15.70 8.54 20.73
C TYR A 222 -15.78 7.24 21.52
N ALA A 223 -15.65 7.31 22.85
CA ALA A 223 -15.72 6.17 23.76
C ALA A 223 -17.02 5.33 23.60
N ASN A 224 -18.08 5.97 23.15
CA ASN A 224 -19.33 5.35 22.69
C ASN A 224 -20.11 6.35 21.83
N ARG A 225 -21.18 5.89 21.14
CA ARG A 225 -22.01 6.73 20.26
C ARG A 225 -22.63 7.96 20.93
N ASN A 226 -22.72 7.97 22.25
CA ASN A 226 -23.32 9.04 23.05
C ASN A 226 -22.28 9.90 23.79
N SER A 227 -20.98 9.55 23.70
CA SER A 227 -19.91 10.28 24.36
C SER A 227 -19.48 11.47 23.49
N ARG A 228 -19.25 12.61 24.14
CA ARG A 228 -18.56 13.77 23.52
C ARG A 228 -17.07 13.78 23.84
N ARG A 229 -16.55 12.78 24.57
CA ARG A 229 -15.14 12.68 24.93
C ARG A 229 -14.43 11.91 23.84
N GLU A 230 -13.53 12.58 23.18
CA GLU A 230 -12.60 12.00 22.22
C GLU A 230 -11.62 11.06 22.91
N GLN A 231 -11.34 9.91 22.30
CA GLN A 231 -10.32 8.99 22.79
C GLN A 231 -9.09 9.07 21.89
N HIS A 232 -7.92 9.12 22.53
CA HIS A 232 -6.63 9.16 21.85
C HIS A 232 -5.82 7.87 22.07
N SER A 233 -6.24 7.00 22.99
CA SER A 233 -5.66 5.68 23.21
C SER A 233 -6.74 4.64 23.51
N LEU A 234 -6.50 3.42 23.06
CA LEU A 234 -7.30 2.22 23.33
C LEU A 234 -6.36 1.04 23.56
N THR A 235 -6.79 0.14 24.43
CA THR A 235 -6.25 -1.21 24.42
C THR A 235 -6.84 -2.00 23.24
N TYR A 236 -6.21 -3.11 22.84
CA TYR A 236 -6.78 -3.98 21.82
C TYR A 236 -8.18 -4.48 22.19
N THR A 237 -8.39 -4.82 23.46
CA THR A 237 -9.71 -5.27 23.96
C THR A 237 -10.78 -4.19 23.83
N GLU A 238 -10.47 -2.95 24.15
CA GLU A 238 -11.39 -1.82 23.99
C GLU A 238 -11.70 -1.55 22.51
N ALA A 239 -10.68 -1.63 21.64
CA ALA A 239 -10.86 -1.48 20.20
C ALA A 239 -11.80 -2.59 19.64
N GLU A 240 -11.62 -3.85 20.04
CA GLU A 240 -12.51 -4.95 19.67
C GLU A 240 -13.94 -4.73 20.18
N GLN A 241 -14.11 -4.26 21.42
CA GLN A 241 -15.43 -3.96 21.96
C GLN A 241 -16.16 -2.85 21.20
N LEU A 242 -15.41 -1.79 20.79
CA LEU A 242 -15.96 -0.72 19.96
C LEU A 242 -16.40 -1.23 18.59
N ILE A 243 -15.58 -2.05 17.92
CA ILE A 243 -15.94 -2.67 16.63
C ILE A 243 -17.19 -3.54 16.78
N ASN A 244 -17.26 -4.38 17.81
CA ASN A 244 -18.40 -5.24 18.08
C ASN A 244 -19.66 -4.45 18.41
N SER A 245 -19.54 -3.24 18.95
CA SER A 245 -20.69 -2.32 19.17
C SER A 245 -21.16 -1.59 17.91
N GLY A 246 -20.50 -1.86 16.77
CA GLY A 246 -20.82 -1.26 15.47
C GLY A 246 -20.17 0.10 15.20
N VAL A 247 -19.15 0.45 15.97
CA VAL A 247 -18.27 1.58 15.63
C VAL A 247 -17.26 1.09 14.60
N TYR A 248 -17.24 1.71 13.42
CA TYR A 248 -16.21 1.40 12.43
C TYR A 248 -14.89 2.07 12.84
N LEU A 249 -13.91 1.26 13.14
CA LEU A 249 -12.55 1.69 13.46
C LEU A 249 -11.57 1.10 12.45
N LEU A 250 -11.42 -0.21 12.48
CA LEU A 250 -10.64 -1.05 11.57
C LEU A 250 -11.36 -2.39 11.43
N TYR A 251 -10.91 -3.25 10.53
CA TYR A 251 -11.36 -4.63 10.53
C TYR A 251 -10.90 -5.34 11.81
N ALA A 252 -11.75 -6.15 12.41
CA ALA A 252 -11.43 -6.90 13.64
C ALA A 252 -10.16 -7.75 13.48
N ASP A 253 -9.96 -8.34 12.30
CA ASP A 253 -8.76 -9.12 11.98
C ASP A 253 -7.47 -8.31 12.11
N CYS A 254 -7.49 -6.97 11.88
CA CYS A 254 -6.33 -6.10 12.08
C CYS A 254 -5.96 -6.03 13.55
N ILE A 255 -6.95 -5.81 14.42
CA ILE A 255 -6.74 -5.69 15.87
C ILE A 255 -6.24 -7.01 16.45
N SER A 256 -6.92 -8.11 16.09
CA SER A 256 -6.54 -9.45 16.57
C SER A 256 -5.11 -9.82 16.15
N LEU A 257 -4.73 -9.58 14.88
CA LEU A 257 -3.38 -9.88 14.40
C LEU A 257 -2.32 -8.98 15.04
N ALA A 258 -2.61 -7.69 15.20
CA ALA A 258 -1.72 -6.75 15.87
C ALA A 258 -1.52 -7.11 17.35
N ALA A 259 -2.59 -7.49 18.06
CA ALA A 259 -2.54 -7.97 19.45
C ALA A 259 -1.64 -9.20 19.59
N HIS A 260 -1.82 -10.22 18.73
CA HIS A 260 -0.99 -11.43 18.74
C HIS A 260 0.48 -11.16 18.42
N SER A 261 0.77 -10.12 17.65
CA SER A 261 2.13 -9.74 17.26
C SER A 261 2.71 -8.61 18.11
N ASN A 262 1.96 -8.11 19.09
CA ASN A 262 2.31 -6.97 19.95
C ASN A 262 2.71 -5.70 19.14
N ILE A 263 1.94 -5.39 18.09
CA ILE A 263 2.19 -4.25 17.20
C ILE A 263 1.31 -3.09 17.63
N THR A 264 1.89 -1.98 18.05
CA THR A 264 1.15 -0.74 18.30
C THR A 264 0.61 -0.19 16.98
N ILE A 265 -0.72 0.03 16.89
CA ILE A 265 -1.33 0.68 15.75
C ILE A 265 -1.49 2.18 16.04
N ARG A 266 -1.02 3.02 15.12
CA ARG A 266 -1.26 4.47 15.11
C ARG A 266 -2.16 4.82 13.95
N LEU A 267 -3.27 5.50 14.23
CA LEU A 267 -4.15 6.06 13.21
C LEU A 267 -3.84 7.54 13.05
N THR A 268 -3.63 7.96 11.80
CA THR A 268 -3.41 9.35 11.40
C THR A 268 -4.45 9.80 10.40
N ASP A 269 -4.63 11.10 10.24
CA ASP A 269 -5.51 11.65 9.21
C ASP A 269 -4.88 11.52 7.82
N THR A 270 -5.69 11.18 6.81
CA THR A 270 -5.22 11.13 5.41
C THR A 270 -4.82 12.47 4.85
N HIS A 271 -5.42 13.56 5.35
CA HIS A 271 -5.15 14.92 4.89
C HIS A 271 -4.06 15.61 5.72
N ASP A 272 -3.83 15.14 6.94
CA ASP A 272 -2.75 15.61 7.81
C ASP A 272 -2.07 14.42 8.49
N LEU A 273 -1.09 13.86 7.79
CA LEU A 273 -0.31 12.71 8.26
C LEU A 273 0.53 13.01 9.51
N THR A 274 0.57 14.27 9.96
CA THR A 274 1.28 14.67 11.18
C THR A 274 0.37 14.67 12.41
N THR A 275 -0.94 14.68 12.22
CA THR A 275 -1.92 14.65 13.30
C THR A 275 -2.25 13.22 13.68
N GLU A 276 -1.82 12.85 14.86
CA GLU A 276 -2.14 11.56 15.46
C GLU A 276 -3.56 11.59 16.02
N ARG A 277 -4.35 10.57 15.65
CA ARG A 277 -5.77 10.50 16.05
C ARG A 277 -5.99 9.48 17.15
N LEU A 278 -5.37 8.31 17.05
CA LEU A 278 -5.58 7.21 17.97
C LEU A 278 -4.40 6.27 18.02
N TYR A 279 -4.08 5.82 19.24
CA TYR A 279 -3.17 4.70 19.51
C TYR A 279 -3.96 3.46 19.95
N ILE A 280 -3.57 2.27 19.44
CA ILE A 280 -4.11 1.00 19.91
C ILE A 280 -2.93 0.11 20.27
N SER A 281 -2.84 -0.31 21.54
CA SER A 281 -1.72 -1.09 22.06
C SER A 281 -2.13 -2.05 23.18
N SER A 282 -1.19 -2.83 23.69
CA SER A 282 -1.42 -3.75 24.82
C SER A 282 -1.68 -3.03 26.15
N HIS A 283 -1.23 -1.79 26.28
CA HIS A 283 -1.38 -1.00 27.51
C HIS A 283 -2.11 0.29 27.21
N ASP A 284 -2.98 0.70 28.12
CA ASP A 284 -3.55 2.05 28.08
C ASP A 284 -2.38 3.05 28.29
N THR A 285 -2.01 3.75 27.22
CA THR A 285 -1.05 4.85 27.29
C THR A 285 -1.70 6.11 27.87
N GLY A 286 -2.71 5.93 28.74
CA GLY A 286 -3.48 6.96 29.39
C GLY A 286 -2.58 8.00 30.02
N ASN A 287 -2.59 9.18 29.40
CA ASN A 287 -2.22 10.49 29.94
C ASN A 287 -1.06 10.53 30.95
N SER A 288 0.16 10.67 30.42
CA SER A 288 1.12 11.55 31.08
C SER A 288 0.96 12.93 30.44
N VAL A 289 0.09 13.74 30.99
CA VAL A 289 0.07 15.20 30.80
C VAL A 289 1.12 15.81 31.72
#